data_85ea524de1a1dae2c5506074bfaaa4b1
#
_entry.id   85ea524de1a1dae2c5506074bfaaa4b1
#
_cell.length_a   1.000
_cell.length_b   1.000
_cell.length_c   1.000
_cell.angle_alpha   90.00
_cell.angle_beta   90.00
_cell.angle_gamma   90.00
#
_symmetry.space_group_name_H-M   'P 1'
#
loop_
_entity.id
_entity.type
_entity.pdbx_description
1 polymer ?
#
loop_
_entity_poly.entity_id
_entity_poly.type
_entity_poly.pdbx_seq_one_letter_code
_entity_poly.pdbx_strand_id
1 'polypeptide(L)'
;GTIDTTDSFRLYVPDLGRDDLRSQLDMPRNMSFVTPANKLVKPLRSLWRIKGIVNDLKRDGVDIYHGLTGELPLGLSEAGIKSVVTIHDLIFMRCPEYYNPVDVAIYKWKFRNAIRQADRIIAISECTRRDIMELGETDDSRINVVYQSCDTRFRQQVSPEQKQDVRARYSLPKRYVLFVGTIEERKNALLAAQALPYLSDEIHLVLVGRQTAYAKTITSFARQNGLANRIHMLSGVPTSDLYAIYQQAECFVYPSRYEGFGIPVIEAIQSRLPVIACTGSCLEEAGGPDNVYVDPDEPQEMAMAIKSITDNPDAARQIVTRSLDYIRRFENGNVAQEMLNVYRSL
;
A
#
# COMPACT_ATOMS: atom_id res chain seq x y z
N GLY A 1 5.75 -2.71 -16.64
CA GLY A 1 6.80 -2.68 -17.68
C GLY A 1 7.25 -4.08 -18.02
N THR A 2 7.32 -4.40 -19.29
CA THR A 2 7.88 -5.67 -19.76
C THR A 2 9.39 -5.61 -19.61
N ILE A 3 9.94 -6.48 -18.74
CA ILE A 3 11.36 -6.78 -18.79
C ILE A 3 11.54 -7.84 -19.86
N ASP A 4 12.43 -7.59 -20.81
CA ASP A 4 12.81 -8.56 -21.79
C ASP A 4 13.59 -9.70 -21.13
N THR A 5 12.94 -10.86 -20.99
CA THR A 5 13.50 -12.07 -20.40
C THR A 5 13.00 -13.29 -21.15
N THR A 6 13.85 -14.32 -21.21
CA THR A 6 13.48 -15.66 -21.72
C THR A 6 12.66 -16.46 -20.73
N ASP A 7 12.53 -15.96 -19.47
CA ASP A 7 11.79 -16.63 -18.41
C ASP A 7 10.28 -16.65 -18.69
N SER A 8 9.60 -17.68 -18.24
CA SER A 8 8.13 -17.80 -18.29
C SER A 8 7.52 -17.65 -16.91
N PHE A 9 6.44 -16.87 -16.81
CA PHE A 9 5.74 -16.63 -15.56
C PHE A 9 4.36 -17.28 -15.57
N ARG A 10 4.03 -18.01 -14.51
CA ARG A 10 2.74 -18.67 -14.34
C ARG A 10 2.05 -18.16 -13.09
N LEU A 11 0.87 -17.56 -13.24
CA LEU A 11 0.04 -17.07 -12.15
C LEU A 11 -0.93 -18.17 -11.71
N TYR A 12 -0.56 -18.89 -10.65
CA TYR A 12 -1.40 -19.95 -10.10
C TYR A 12 -2.55 -19.36 -9.28
N VAL A 13 -3.77 -19.56 -9.75
CA VAL A 13 -4.98 -19.05 -9.10
C VAL A 13 -5.99 -20.19 -8.89
N PRO A 14 -6.71 -20.23 -7.76
CA PRO A 14 -7.69 -21.28 -7.51
C PRO A 14 -8.87 -21.25 -8.47
N ASP A 15 -9.18 -20.09 -9.02
CA ASP A 15 -10.09 -19.83 -10.15
C ASP A 15 -9.71 -18.51 -10.83
N LEU A 16 -10.24 -18.29 -12.02
CA LEU A 16 -9.93 -17.10 -12.81
C LEU A 16 -10.54 -15.80 -12.25
N GLY A 17 -11.43 -15.90 -11.24
CA GLY A 17 -12.05 -14.73 -10.62
C GLY A 17 -12.87 -13.87 -11.59
N ARG A 18 -12.94 -12.57 -11.33
CA ARG A 18 -13.73 -11.60 -12.11
C ARG A 18 -12.97 -11.14 -13.35
N ASP A 19 -13.66 -11.13 -14.51
CA ASP A 19 -13.07 -10.71 -15.79
C ASP A 19 -12.67 -9.24 -15.82
N ASP A 20 -13.44 -8.38 -15.16
CA ASP A 20 -13.15 -6.94 -15.06
C ASP A 20 -11.86 -6.61 -14.28
N LEU A 21 -11.46 -7.46 -13.36
CA LEU A 21 -10.17 -7.32 -12.68
C LEU A 21 -9.01 -7.85 -13.52
N ARG A 22 -9.22 -8.97 -14.23
CA ARG A 22 -8.16 -9.52 -15.10
C ARG A 22 -7.86 -8.64 -16.30
N SER A 23 -8.88 -7.99 -16.88
CA SER A 23 -8.69 -7.06 -18.02
C SER A 23 -7.86 -5.82 -17.67
N GLN A 24 -7.64 -5.54 -16.38
CA GLN A 24 -6.77 -4.46 -15.92
C GLN A 24 -5.28 -4.87 -15.90
N LEU A 25 -4.99 -6.17 -16.04
CA LEU A 25 -3.61 -6.65 -16.06
C LEU A 25 -3.07 -6.64 -17.49
N ASP A 26 -1.95 -5.95 -17.67
CA ASP A 26 -1.16 -6.06 -18.90
C ASP A 26 -0.41 -7.40 -18.85
N MET A 27 -0.91 -8.38 -19.61
CA MET A 27 -0.38 -9.74 -19.66
C MET A 27 0.63 -9.88 -20.81
N PRO A 28 1.94 -9.84 -20.52
CA PRO A 28 2.95 -10.09 -21.52
C PRO A 28 2.90 -11.55 -22.05
N ARG A 29 3.47 -11.78 -23.24
CA ARG A 29 3.39 -13.09 -23.92
C ARG A 29 3.98 -14.25 -23.12
N ASN A 30 4.93 -13.97 -22.27
CA ASN A 30 5.60 -14.96 -21.39
C ASN A 30 4.89 -15.16 -20.05
N MET A 31 3.69 -14.60 -19.86
CA MET A 31 2.90 -14.72 -18.62
C MET A 31 1.55 -15.40 -18.91
N SER A 32 1.12 -16.31 -18.03
CA SER A 32 -0.16 -17.02 -18.16
C SER A 32 -0.80 -17.32 -16.82
N PHE A 33 -2.13 -17.39 -16.79
CA PHE A 33 -2.88 -17.92 -15.65
C PHE A 33 -2.94 -19.45 -15.70
N VAL A 34 -2.74 -20.07 -14.54
CA VAL A 34 -2.88 -21.52 -14.34
C VAL A 34 -3.89 -21.79 -13.23
N THR A 35 -4.87 -22.64 -13.52
CA THR A 35 -5.85 -23.10 -12.55
C THR A 35 -5.60 -24.56 -12.18
N PRO A 36 -6.09 -25.04 -11.01
CA PRO A 36 -5.93 -26.43 -10.60
C PRO A 36 -6.37 -27.42 -11.68
N ALA A 37 -5.54 -28.43 -11.97
CA ALA A 37 -5.88 -29.49 -12.92
C ALA A 37 -7.12 -30.30 -12.48
N ASN A 38 -7.30 -30.48 -11.18
CA ASN A 38 -8.44 -31.19 -10.63
C ASN A 38 -9.59 -30.19 -10.33
N LYS A 39 -10.69 -30.26 -11.09
CA LYS A 39 -11.88 -29.42 -10.93
C LYS A 39 -12.61 -29.61 -9.59
N LEU A 40 -12.37 -30.72 -8.88
CA LEU A 40 -12.92 -30.98 -7.55
C LEU A 40 -12.30 -30.14 -6.44
N VAL A 41 -11.25 -29.38 -6.76
CA VAL A 41 -10.55 -28.47 -5.81
C VAL A 41 -11.40 -27.25 -5.43
N LYS A 42 -12.42 -26.87 -6.21
CA LYS A 42 -13.23 -25.66 -5.92
C LYS A 42 -13.70 -25.50 -4.48
N PRO A 43 -14.26 -26.53 -3.80
CA PRO A 43 -14.62 -26.42 -2.37
C PRO A 43 -13.43 -26.47 -1.42
N LEU A 44 -12.23 -26.91 -1.88
CA LEU A 44 -11.03 -27.14 -1.07
C LEU A 44 -9.88 -26.19 -1.45
N ARG A 45 -10.18 -24.98 -1.91
CA ARG A 45 -9.20 -23.99 -2.39
C ARG A 45 -8.06 -23.74 -1.40
N SER A 46 -8.37 -23.66 -0.11
CA SER A 46 -7.37 -23.45 0.92
C SER A 46 -6.40 -24.63 1.05
N LEU A 47 -6.90 -25.86 0.97
CA LEU A 47 -6.05 -27.06 1.01
C LEU A 47 -5.17 -27.17 -0.24
N TRP A 48 -5.70 -26.80 -1.41
CA TRP A 48 -4.90 -26.75 -2.63
C TRP A 48 -3.75 -25.73 -2.50
N ARG A 49 -4.02 -24.52 -2.01
CA ARG A 49 -2.98 -23.50 -1.78
C ARG A 49 -1.93 -23.93 -0.77
N ILE A 50 -2.31 -24.69 0.27
CA ILE A 50 -1.39 -25.13 1.33
C ILE A 50 -0.49 -26.28 0.86
N LYS A 51 -1.02 -27.23 0.08
CA LYS A 51 -0.25 -28.45 -0.29
C LYS A 51 -0.51 -28.93 -1.72
N GLY A 52 -1.75 -28.89 -2.20
CA GLY A 52 -2.13 -29.48 -3.49
C GLY A 52 -1.46 -28.84 -4.68
N ILE A 53 -1.17 -27.55 -4.62
CA ILE A 53 -0.51 -26.78 -5.67
C ILE A 53 0.87 -27.33 -6.05
N VAL A 54 1.61 -27.95 -5.10
CA VAL A 54 2.94 -28.48 -5.34
C VAL A 54 2.95 -29.54 -6.44
N ASN A 55 1.89 -30.35 -6.55
CA ASN A 55 1.78 -31.34 -7.62
C ASN A 55 1.58 -30.66 -9.00
N ASP A 56 0.83 -29.57 -9.06
CA ASP A 56 0.66 -28.78 -10.29
C ASP A 56 1.98 -28.10 -10.68
N LEU A 57 2.71 -27.53 -9.72
CA LEU A 57 4.03 -26.92 -9.94
C LEU A 57 5.04 -27.94 -10.49
N LYS A 58 5.11 -29.15 -9.92
CA LYS A 58 5.98 -30.22 -10.41
C LYS A 58 5.62 -30.65 -11.83
N ARG A 59 4.34 -30.90 -12.11
CA ARG A 59 3.87 -31.25 -13.45
C ARG A 59 4.24 -30.21 -14.49
N ASP A 60 4.18 -28.93 -14.09
CA ASP A 60 4.39 -27.80 -15.00
C ASP A 60 5.86 -27.39 -15.09
N GLY A 61 6.78 -28.09 -14.39
CA GLY A 61 8.21 -27.86 -14.42
C GLY A 61 8.62 -26.49 -13.88
N VAL A 62 8.02 -26.09 -12.75
CA VAL A 62 8.30 -24.79 -12.11
C VAL A 62 9.61 -24.88 -11.33
N ASP A 63 10.57 -23.98 -11.62
CA ASP A 63 11.85 -23.90 -10.93
C ASP A 63 11.76 -23.10 -9.63
N ILE A 64 11.03 -21.97 -9.67
CA ILE A 64 10.89 -21.04 -8.54
C ILE A 64 9.40 -20.78 -8.28
N TYR A 65 8.98 -20.97 -7.03
CA TYR A 65 7.65 -20.53 -6.55
C TYR A 65 7.78 -19.26 -5.73
N HIS A 66 7.02 -18.23 -6.09
CA HIS A 66 6.95 -16.98 -5.34
C HIS A 66 5.59 -16.81 -4.67
N GLY A 67 5.57 -16.83 -3.33
CA GLY A 67 4.42 -16.51 -2.50
C GLY A 67 4.26 -15.00 -2.34
N LEU A 68 3.39 -14.39 -3.14
CA LEU A 68 3.19 -12.95 -3.19
C LEU A 68 2.47 -12.36 -1.97
N THR A 69 1.86 -13.18 -1.12
CA THR A 69 0.98 -12.73 -0.02
C THR A 69 1.39 -13.28 1.35
N GLY A 70 2.69 -13.45 1.57
CA GLY A 70 3.23 -13.89 2.86
C GLY A 70 3.03 -15.37 3.17
N GLU A 71 2.65 -16.20 2.19
CA GLU A 71 2.37 -17.63 2.37
C GLU A 71 3.16 -18.48 1.37
N LEU A 72 3.67 -19.63 1.84
CA LEU A 72 4.27 -20.69 1.00
C LEU A 72 3.52 -22.00 1.20
N PRO A 73 3.32 -22.80 0.12
CA PRO A 73 2.81 -24.16 0.24
C PRO A 73 3.84 -25.08 0.89
N LEU A 74 3.35 -26.11 1.56
CA LEU A 74 4.17 -27.12 2.18
C LEU A 74 4.71 -28.09 1.12
N GLY A 75 6.00 -28.42 1.19
CA GLY A 75 6.62 -29.44 0.35
C GLY A 75 7.34 -28.91 -0.91
N LEU A 76 7.65 -27.61 -0.98
CA LEU A 76 8.41 -27.04 -2.09
C LEU A 76 9.85 -27.59 -2.13
N SER A 77 10.54 -27.63 -1.00
CA SER A 77 11.91 -28.15 -0.91
C SER A 77 11.99 -29.61 -1.31
N GLU A 78 11.07 -30.44 -0.83
CA GLU A 78 10.98 -31.87 -1.20
C GLU A 78 10.63 -32.07 -2.69
N ALA A 79 10.02 -31.06 -3.29
CA ALA A 79 9.73 -31.03 -4.72
C ALA A 79 10.90 -30.56 -5.57
N GLY A 80 12.01 -30.08 -4.95
CA GLY A 80 13.14 -29.46 -5.63
C GLY A 80 12.83 -28.06 -6.18
N ILE A 81 11.77 -27.41 -5.70
CA ILE A 81 11.33 -26.10 -6.17
C ILE A 81 11.89 -25.04 -5.22
N LYS A 82 12.60 -24.05 -5.76
CA LYS A 82 13.09 -22.91 -5.00
C LYS A 82 11.93 -22.01 -4.58
N SER A 83 12.09 -21.34 -3.43
CA SER A 83 11.00 -20.60 -2.82
C SER A 83 11.38 -19.16 -2.49
N VAL A 84 10.52 -18.24 -2.91
CA VAL A 84 10.55 -16.82 -2.56
C VAL A 84 9.25 -16.45 -1.86
N VAL A 85 9.31 -15.63 -0.83
CA VAL A 85 8.11 -15.08 -0.20
C VAL A 85 8.20 -13.57 -0.04
N THR A 86 7.17 -12.84 -0.45
CA THR A 86 7.05 -11.40 -0.16
C THR A 86 6.27 -11.19 1.13
N ILE A 87 6.87 -10.45 2.05
CA ILE A 87 6.23 -9.97 3.28
C ILE A 87 5.90 -8.49 3.09
N HIS A 88 4.61 -8.17 3.15
CA HIS A 88 4.11 -6.81 2.97
C HIS A 88 4.16 -5.99 4.25
N ASP A 89 3.83 -6.61 5.37
CA ASP A 89 3.94 -6.03 6.70
C ASP A 89 3.89 -7.11 7.78
N LEU A 90 4.19 -6.72 9.00
CA LEU A 90 3.99 -7.51 10.21
C LEU A 90 3.17 -6.73 11.24
N ILE A 91 2.22 -5.92 10.79
CA ILE A 91 1.37 -5.08 11.63
C ILE A 91 0.63 -5.92 12.68
N PHE A 92 0.17 -7.11 12.31
CA PHE A 92 -0.48 -8.06 13.25
C PHE A 92 0.42 -8.53 14.40
N MET A 93 1.74 -8.34 14.26
CA MET A 93 2.72 -8.66 15.33
C MET A 93 3.14 -7.40 16.10
N ARG A 94 3.29 -6.26 15.41
CA ARG A 94 3.68 -4.97 16.00
C ARG A 94 2.54 -4.31 16.76
N CYS A 95 1.35 -4.35 16.18
CA CYS A 95 0.15 -3.67 16.68
C CYS A 95 -1.02 -4.68 16.74
N PRO A 96 -0.91 -5.77 17.54
CA PRO A 96 -1.91 -6.83 17.59
C PRO A 96 -3.29 -6.34 18.07
N GLU A 97 -3.36 -5.18 18.74
CA GLU A 97 -4.60 -4.56 19.23
C GLU A 97 -5.58 -4.20 18.08
N TYR A 98 -5.11 -4.05 16.86
CA TYR A 98 -5.95 -3.78 15.69
C TYR A 98 -6.56 -5.04 15.07
N TYR A 99 -6.24 -6.24 15.59
CA TYR A 99 -6.64 -7.52 15.00
C TYR A 99 -7.37 -8.41 16.02
N ASN A 100 -8.18 -9.33 15.51
CA ASN A 100 -8.72 -10.39 16.34
C ASN A 100 -7.59 -11.31 16.83
N PRO A 101 -7.53 -11.68 18.13
CA PRO A 101 -6.47 -12.53 18.67
C PRO A 101 -6.30 -13.89 17.97
N VAL A 102 -7.40 -14.48 17.49
CA VAL A 102 -7.36 -15.74 16.74
C VAL A 102 -6.67 -15.55 15.39
N ASP A 103 -6.99 -14.45 14.68
CA ASP A 103 -6.37 -14.12 13.41
C ASP A 103 -4.88 -13.84 13.59
N VAL A 104 -4.49 -13.13 14.67
CA VAL A 104 -3.07 -12.90 15.03
C VAL A 104 -2.34 -14.22 15.18
N ALA A 105 -2.91 -15.21 15.89
CA ALA A 105 -2.28 -16.52 16.08
C ALA A 105 -2.09 -17.27 14.76
N ILE A 106 -3.10 -17.23 13.88
CA ILE A 106 -3.05 -17.84 12.56
C ILE A 106 -1.99 -17.17 11.68
N TYR A 107 -1.97 -15.83 11.64
CA TYR A 107 -1.00 -15.07 10.83
C TYR A 107 0.43 -15.27 11.32
N LYS A 108 0.67 -15.30 12.65
CA LYS A 108 1.98 -15.63 13.24
C LYS A 108 2.45 -17.03 12.82
N TRP A 109 1.57 -18.02 12.83
CA TRP A 109 1.91 -19.37 12.40
C TRP A 109 2.27 -19.41 10.92
N LYS A 110 1.46 -18.78 10.06
CA LYS A 110 1.71 -18.71 8.60
C LYS A 110 3.04 -18.01 8.29
N PHE A 111 3.27 -16.87 8.91
CA PHE A 111 4.51 -16.10 8.75
C PHE A 111 5.73 -16.94 9.13
N ARG A 112 5.73 -17.51 10.34
CA ARG A 112 6.86 -18.35 10.80
C ARG A 112 7.11 -19.55 9.88
N ASN A 113 6.05 -20.15 9.36
CA ASN A 113 6.16 -21.24 8.41
C ASN A 113 6.75 -20.77 7.07
N ALA A 114 6.31 -19.66 6.56
CA ALA A 114 6.79 -19.11 5.29
C ALA A 114 8.28 -18.73 5.36
N ILE A 115 8.69 -17.95 6.38
CA ILE A 115 10.10 -17.53 6.50
C ILE A 115 11.06 -18.69 6.78
N ARG A 116 10.60 -19.76 7.43
CA ARG A 116 11.40 -20.98 7.67
C ARG A 116 11.69 -21.72 6.38
N GLN A 117 10.71 -21.80 5.48
CA GLN A 117 10.80 -22.55 4.23
C GLN A 117 11.42 -21.74 3.07
N ALA A 118 11.33 -20.40 3.10
CA ALA A 118 11.78 -19.58 2.00
C ALA A 118 13.30 -19.65 1.79
N ASP A 119 13.75 -19.86 0.55
CA ASP A 119 15.17 -19.68 0.16
C ASP A 119 15.53 -18.19 0.17
N ARG A 120 14.59 -17.30 -0.26
CA ARG A 120 14.70 -15.84 -0.18
C ARG A 120 13.41 -15.22 0.35
N ILE A 121 13.57 -14.16 1.11
CA ILE A 121 12.47 -13.35 1.65
C ILE A 121 12.57 -11.97 1.04
N ILE A 122 11.46 -11.46 0.51
CA ILE A 122 11.35 -10.09 0.02
C ILE A 122 10.60 -9.28 1.06
N ALA A 123 11.25 -8.24 1.57
CA ALA A 123 10.64 -7.18 2.35
C ALA A 123 10.30 -6.01 1.43
N ILE A 124 9.10 -5.43 1.57
CA ILE A 124 8.68 -4.32 0.70
C ILE A 124 9.20 -2.94 1.16
N SER A 125 9.91 -2.90 2.29
CA SER A 125 10.55 -1.71 2.87
C SER A 125 11.67 -2.12 3.83
N GLU A 126 12.56 -1.20 4.16
CA GLU A 126 13.54 -1.40 5.22
C GLU A 126 12.86 -1.55 6.60
N CYS A 127 11.73 -0.88 6.79
CA CYS A 127 10.91 -1.07 7.99
C CYS A 127 10.42 -2.53 8.11
N THR A 128 9.84 -3.08 7.03
CA THR A 128 9.41 -4.49 6.99
C THR A 128 10.59 -5.45 7.16
N ARG A 129 11.77 -5.13 6.59
CA ARG A 129 12.99 -5.93 6.80
C ARG A 129 13.38 -5.98 8.27
N ARG A 130 13.43 -4.84 8.96
CA ARG A 130 13.70 -4.80 10.42
C ARG A 130 12.70 -5.63 11.20
N ASP A 131 11.41 -5.55 10.85
CA ASP A 131 10.37 -6.34 11.50
C ASP A 131 10.58 -7.86 11.29
N ILE A 132 10.93 -8.28 10.07
CA ILE A 132 11.21 -9.69 9.76
C ILE A 132 12.40 -10.20 10.59
N MET A 133 13.48 -9.42 10.67
CA MET A 133 14.66 -9.78 11.46
C MET A 133 14.33 -9.91 12.95
N GLU A 134 13.65 -8.92 13.51
CA GLU A 134 13.33 -8.85 14.94
C GLU A 134 12.27 -9.89 15.34
N LEU A 135 11.13 -9.91 14.62
CA LEU A 135 9.95 -10.71 15.02
C LEU A 135 9.98 -12.13 14.44
N GLY A 136 10.77 -12.33 13.37
CA GLY A 136 10.95 -13.63 12.70
C GLY A 136 12.22 -14.37 13.09
N GLU A 137 13.12 -13.73 13.82
CA GLU A 137 14.43 -14.29 14.19
C GLU A 137 15.17 -14.83 12.96
N THR A 138 15.14 -14.07 11.87
CA THR A 138 15.63 -14.49 10.55
C THR A 138 16.93 -13.79 10.22
N ASP A 139 17.87 -14.53 9.63
CA ASP A 139 19.15 -14.01 9.15
C ASP A 139 18.93 -13.03 8.00
N ASP A 140 19.56 -11.87 8.10
CA ASP A 140 19.54 -10.81 7.12
C ASP A 140 20.00 -11.23 5.72
N SER A 141 20.94 -12.18 5.63
CA SER A 141 21.46 -12.70 4.36
C SER A 141 20.40 -13.33 3.44
N ARG A 142 19.23 -13.67 3.99
CA ARG A 142 18.09 -14.24 3.26
C ARG A 142 17.06 -13.19 2.84
N ILE A 143 17.18 -11.93 3.32
CA ILE A 143 16.20 -10.88 3.13
C ILE A 143 16.70 -9.93 2.04
N ASN A 144 15.86 -9.67 1.05
CA ASN A 144 16.07 -8.66 0.03
C ASN A 144 14.99 -7.59 0.15
N VAL A 145 15.35 -6.31 0.14
CA VAL A 145 14.38 -5.24 0.05
C VAL A 145 14.07 -5.00 -1.42
N VAL A 146 12.80 -5.17 -1.80
CA VAL A 146 12.29 -4.83 -3.11
C VAL A 146 11.04 -3.99 -2.92
N TYR A 147 11.15 -2.71 -3.20
CA TYR A 147 10.08 -1.74 -3.00
C TYR A 147 8.86 -2.03 -3.87
N GLN A 148 7.74 -1.45 -3.50
CA GLN A 148 6.54 -1.44 -4.33
C GLN A 148 6.52 -0.21 -5.23
N SER A 149 6.02 -0.39 -6.43
CA SER A 149 5.74 0.72 -7.35
C SER A 149 4.30 1.21 -7.20
N CYS A 150 4.05 2.37 -7.75
CA CYS A 150 2.74 3.00 -7.82
C CYS A 150 2.27 3.10 -9.26
N ASP A 151 0.97 3.23 -9.47
CA ASP A 151 0.35 3.43 -10.78
C ASP A 151 0.85 4.75 -11.40
N THR A 152 1.50 4.64 -12.55
CA THR A 152 2.09 5.80 -13.25
C THR A 152 1.04 6.81 -13.74
N ARG A 153 -0.25 6.43 -13.78
CA ARG A 153 -1.35 7.33 -14.15
C ARG A 153 -1.53 8.48 -13.16
N PHE A 154 -1.08 8.36 -11.91
CA PHE A 154 -1.07 9.48 -10.96
C PHE A 154 -0.19 10.65 -11.41
N ARG A 155 0.78 10.43 -12.32
CA ARG A 155 1.61 11.51 -12.91
C ARG A 155 0.90 12.29 -14.01
N GLN A 156 -0.17 11.73 -14.60
CA GLN A 156 -0.88 12.35 -15.71
C GLN A 156 -1.67 13.55 -15.22
N GLN A 157 -1.51 14.66 -15.94
CA GLN A 157 -2.30 15.87 -15.63
C GLN A 157 -3.75 15.67 -16.04
N VAL A 158 -4.64 15.87 -15.09
CA VAL A 158 -6.09 15.86 -15.32
C VAL A 158 -6.50 17.21 -15.92
N SER A 159 -7.38 17.20 -16.95
CA SER A 159 -7.84 18.44 -17.57
C SER A 159 -8.62 19.33 -16.60
N PRO A 160 -8.65 20.66 -16.83
CA PRO A 160 -9.44 21.58 -16.01
C PRO A 160 -10.94 21.22 -15.99
N GLU A 161 -11.50 20.78 -17.11
CA GLU A 161 -12.90 20.38 -17.25
C GLU A 161 -13.17 19.14 -16.39
N GLN A 162 -12.33 18.12 -16.46
CA GLN A 162 -12.47 16.93 -15.65
C GLN A 162 -12.32 17.23 -14.15
N LYS A 163 -11.41 18.14 -13.77
CA LYS A 163 -11.27 18.59 -12.38
C LYS A 163 -12.56 19.27 -11.89
N GLN A 164 -13.18 20.11 -12.73
CA GLN A 164 -14.42 20.78 -12.41
C GLN A 164 -15.59 19.79 -12.26
N ASP A 165 -15.70 18.82 -13.17
CA ASP A 165 -16.72 17.76 -13.12
C ASP A 165 -16.60 16.92 -11.85
N VAL A 166 -15.38 16.50 -11.49
CA VAL A 166 -15.12 15.73 -10.28
C VAL A 166 -15.43 16.57 -9.04
N ARG A 167 -15.04 17.85 -9.02
CA ARG A 167 -15.38 18.76 -7.92
C ARG A 167 -16.89 18.89 -7.73
N ALA A 168 -17.64 19.06 -8.80
CA ALA A 168 -19.10 19.16 -8.76
C ALA A 168 -19.73 17.84 -8.29
N ARG A 169 -19.29 16.69 -8.83
CA ARG A 169 -19.81 15.35 -8.53
C ARG A 169 -19.70 15.00 -7.06
N TYR A 170 -18.58 15.32 -6.42
CA TYR A 170 -18.31 15.01 -5.02
C TYR A 170 -18.50 16.20 -4.09
N SER A 171 -18.97 17.33 -4.59
CA SER A 171 -19.11 18.58 -3.82
C SER A 171 -17.83 18.93 -3.06
N LEU A 172 -16.68 18.82 -3.74
CA LEU A 172 -15.38 19.07 -3.11
C LEU A 172 -15.25 20.55 -2.72
N PRO A 173 -14.77 20.84 -1.50
CA PRO A 173 -14.53 22.22 -1.06
C PRO A 173 -13.44 22.90 -1.90
N LYS A 174 -13.41 24.23 -1.85
CA LYS A 174 -12.43 25.01 -2.60
C LYS A 174 -10.99 24.73 -2.14
N ARG A 175 -10.78 24.66 -0.83
CA ARG A 175 -9.51 24.37 -0.18
C ARG A 175 -9.64 23.17 0.74
N TYR A 176 -8.81 22.16 0.55
CA TYR A 176 -8.88 20.97 1.40
C TYR A 176 -7.55 20.25 1.53
N VAL A 177 -7.42 19.60 2.65
CA VAL A 177 -6.39 18.60 2.96
C VAL A 177 -6.97 17.23 2.64
N LEU A 178 -6.20 16.37 1.99
CA LEU A 178 -6.66 15.07 1.51
C LEU A 178 -6.05 13.92 2.33
N PHE A 179 -6.90 12.97 2.70
CA PHE A 179 -6.54 11.64 3.18
C PHE A 179 -7.13 10.58 2.24
N VAL A 180 -6.35 9.56 1.87
CA VAL A 180 -6.82 8.43 1.06
C VAL A 180 -6.44 7.11 1.75
N GLY A 181 -7.43 6.28 2.03
CA GLY A 181 -7.25 4.98 2.67
C GLY A 181 -8.51 4.50 3.40
N THR A 182 -8.52 3.25 3.83
CA THR A 182 -9.59 2.76 4.69
C THR A 182 -9.65 3.59 5.97
N ILE A 183 -10.83 4.07 6.33
CA ILE A 183 -11.04 4.87 7.54
C ILE A 183 -11.14 3.89 8.72
N GLU A 184 -9.98 3.59 9.31
CA GLU A 184 -9.78 2.66 10.43
C GLU A 184 -8.82 3.27 11.46
N GLU A 185 -8.82 2.73 12.68
CA GLU A 185 -8.09 3.29 13.81
C GLU A 185 -6.58 3.42 13.55
N ARG A 186 -5.95 2.39 13.03
CA ARG A 186 -4.52 2.37 12.71
C ARG A 186 -4.11 3.47 11.73
N LYS A 187 -4.97 3.79 10.75
CA LYS A 187 -4.71 4.87 9.77
C LYS A 187 -4.94 6.27 10.32
N ASN A 188 -5.47 6.37 11.54
CA ASN A 188 -5.47 7.55 12.39
C ASN A 188 -5.99 8.86 11.73
N ALA A 189 -6.95 8.74 10.81
CA ALA A 189 -7.53 9.92 10.16
C ALA A 189 -8.18 10.92 11.15
N LEU A 190 -8.43 10.50 12.39
CA LEU A 190 -8.88 11.36 13.47
C LEU A 190 -7.86 12.46 13.81
N LEU A 191 -6.55 12.17 13.73
CA LEU A 191 -5.50 13.18 13.97
C LEU A 191 -5.66 14.39 13.03
N ALA A 192 -5.92 14.13 11.74
CA ALA A 192 -6.17 15.21 10.77
C ALA A 192 -7.45 16.00 11.10
N ALA A 193 -8.51 15.32 11.57
CA ALA A 193 -9.71 15.98 12.03
C ALA A 193 -9.46 16.86 13.27
N GLN A 194 -8.67 16.36 14.22
CA GLN A 194 -8.27 17.08 15.43
C GLN A 194 -7.36 18.29 15.17
N ALA A 195 -6.69 18.34 14.01
CA ALA A 195 -5.90 19.49 13.57
C ALA A 195 -6.79 20.66 13.09
N LEU A 196 -8.00 20.39 12.58
CA LEU A 196 -8.88 21.41 11.97
C LEU A 196 -9.20 22.62 12.86
N PRO A 197 -9.43 22.49 14.19
CA PRO A 197 -9.68 23.66 15.05
C PRO A 197 -8.56 24.69 15.07
N TYR A 198 -7.34 24.27 14.73
CA TYR A 198 -6.16 25.15 14.70
C TYR A 198 -5.91 25.76 13.31
N LEU A 199 -6.72 25.40 12.30
CA LEU A 199 -6.60 25.86 10.90
C LEU A 199 -7.71 26.89 10.58
N SER A 200 -7.45 27.70 9.53
CA SER A 200 -8.49 28.58 8.96
C SER A 200 -9.76 27.80 8.62
N ASP A 201 -10.92 28.42 8.82
CA ASP A 201 -12.23 27.82 8.52
C ASP A 201 -12.42 27.49 7.03
N GLU A 202 -11.61 28.07 6.16
CA GLU A 202 -11.59 27.76 4.72
C GLU A 202 -10.98 26.42 4.40
N ILE A 203 -10.16 25.85 5.30
CA ILE A 203 -9.50 24.55 5.11
C ILE A 203 -10.44 23.45 5.57
N HIS A 204 -10.78 22.57 4.66
CA HIS A 204 -11.60 21.39 4.91
C HIS A 204 -10.75 20.11 4.90
N LEU A 205 -11.28 19.02 5.42
CA LEU A 205 -10.69 17.69 5.36
C LEU A 205 -11.55 16.79 4.45
N VAL A 206 -10.94 16.22 3.43
CA VAL A 206 -11.57 15.23 2.55
C VAL A 206 -10.93 13.87 2.81
N LEU A 207 -11.75 12.92 3.24
CA LEU A 207 -11.39 11.54 3.55
C LEU A 207 -11.95 10.64 2.44
N VAL A 208 -11.08 9.99 1.66
CA VAL A 208 -11.49 9.09 0.58
C VAL A 208 -11.15 7.66 0.93
N GLY A 209 -12.16 6.79 1.00
CA GLY A 209 -11.94 5.38 1.25
C GLY A 209 -13.12 4.63 1.84
N ARG A 210 -12.93 3.34 2.08
CA ARG A 210 -13.92 2.52 2.74
C ARG A 210 -14.09 2.96 4.21
N GLN A 211 -15.32 3.21 4.62
CA GLN A 211 -15.65 3.53 6.00
C GLN A 211 -15.82 2.25 6.82
N THR A 212 -15.15 2.18 7.97
CA THR A 212 -15.37 1.17 9.00
C THR A 212 -16.21 1.74 10.14
N ALA A 213 -16.44 0.96 11.19
CA ALA A 213 -17.10 1.44 12.40
C ALA A 213 -16.38 2.65 13.04
N TYR A 214 -15.06 2.75 12.85
CA TYR A 214 -14.22 3.84 13.33
C TYR A 214 -14.59 5.22 12.73
N ALA A 215 -15.19 5.27 11.54
CA ALA A 215 -15.68 6.53 10.95
C ALA A 215 -16.67 7.27 11.86
N LYS A 216 -17.39 6.54 12.74
CA LYS A 216 -18.29 7.13 13.73
C LYS A 216 -17.55 7.99 14.77
N THR A 217 -16.33 7.62 15.13
CA THR A 217 -15.48 8.38 16.06
C THR A 217 -15.17 9.76 15.46
N ILE A 218 -14.77 9.80 14.19
CA ILE A 218 -14.48 11.05 13.48
C ILE A 218 -15.76 11.91 13.35
N THR A 219 -16.90 11.29 12.99
CA THR A 219 -18.17 12.00 12.88
C THR A 219 -18.62 12.57 14.22
N SER A 220 -18.44 11.83 15.31
CA SER A 220 -18.77 12.28 16.67
C SER A 220 -17.90 13.45 17.09
N PHE A 221 -16.58 13.33 16.87
CA PHE A 221 -15.64 14.44 17.10
C PHE A 221 -16.04 15.70 16.31
N ALA A 222 -16.34 15.54 15.03
CA ALA A 222 -16.74 16.64 14.16
C ALA A 222 -17.99 17.38 14.69
N ARG A 223 -19.01 16.64 15.16
CA ARG A 223 -20.24 17.22 15.73
C ARG A 223 -19.98 17.95 17.04
N GLN A 224 -19.21 17.35 17.95
CA GLN A 224 -18.89 17.94 19.25
C GLN A 224 -18.09 19.24 19.14
N ASN A 225 -17.29 19.39 18.08
CA ASN A 225 -16.42 20.55 17.88
C ASN A 225 -16.93 21.53 16.79
N GLY A 226 -18.17 21.38 16.29
CA GLY A 226 -18.72 22.27 15.28
C GLY A 226 -18.09 22.14 13.88
N LEU A 227 -17.41 21.04 13.61
CA LEU A 227 -16.63 20.81 12.37
C LEU A 227 -17.38 19.97 11.32
N ALA A 228 -18.65 19.65 11.56
CA ALA A 228 -19.42 18.74 10.70
C ALA A 228 -19.44 19.18 9.22
N ASN A 229 -19.42 20.47 8.96
CA ASN A 229 -19.40 21.03 7.59
C ASN A 229 -17.99 21.11 6.97
N ARG A 230 -16.93 20.82 7.75
CA ARG A 230 -15.54 20.89 7.30
C ARG A 230 -14.93 19.51 7.05
N ILE A 231 -15.64 18.40 7.33
CA ILE A 231 -15.16 17.03 7.13
C ILE A 231 -16.04 16.31 6.12
N HIS A 232 -15.46 15.88 5.02
CA HIS A 232 -16.13 15.22 3.90
C HIS A 232 -15.61 13.79 3.76
N MET A 233 -16.51 12.80 3.83
CA MET A 233 -16.16 11.38 3.70
C MET A 233 -16.71 10.84 2.39
N LEU A 234 -15.83 10.37 1.50
CA LEU A 234 -16.16 9.83 0.19
C LEU A 234 -15.84 8.34 0.14
N SER A 235 -16.78 7.53 -0.34
CA SER A 235 -16.60 6.09 -0.52
C SER A 235 -16.96 5.68 -1.95
N GLY A 236 -16.31 4.62 -2.44
CA GLY A 236 -16.57 4.11 -3.78
C GLY A 236 -16.10 5.01 -4.92
N VAL A 237 -15.15 5.90 -4.65
CA VAL A 237 -14.55 6.77 -5.68
C VAL A 237 -13.75 5.93 -6.66
N PRO A 238 -14.05 5.97 -7.97
CA PRO A 238 -13.25 5.31 -8.99
C PRO A 238 -11.83 5.90 -9.05
N THR A 239 -10.86 5.08 -9.42
CA THR A 239 -9.46 5.52 -9.54
C THR A 239 -9.31 6.66 -10.54
N SER A 240 -10.10 6.70 -11.63
CA SER A 240 -10.12 7.79 -12.60
C SER A 240 -10.47 9.15 -12.01
N ASP A 241 -11.36 9.17 -11.02
CA ASP A 241 -11.76 10.41 -10.34
C ASP A 241 -10.76 10.78 -9.23
N LEU A 242 -10.12 9.77 -8.65
CA LEU A 242 -9.15 9.94 -7.58
C LEU A 242 -7.96 10.81 -8.01
N TYR A 243 -7.48 10.68 -9.25
CA TYR A 243 -6.41 11.53 -9.80
C TYR A 243 -6.78 13.02 -9.71
N ALA A 244 -8.02 13.36 -10.06
CA ALA A 244 -8.49 14.75 -9.99
C ALA A 244 -8.64 15.24 -8.55
N ILE A 245 -9.01 14.35 -7.62
CA ILE A 245 -9.13 14.69 -6.18
C ILE A 245 -7.74 14.97 -5.60
N TYR A 246 -6.73 14.15 -5.88
CA TYR A 246 -5.35 14.42 -5.46
C TYR A 246 -4.86 15.77 -5.99
N GLN A 247 -5.04 16.04 -7.29
CA GLN A 247 -4.48 17.23 -7.95
C GLN A 247 -5.19 18.54 -7.60
N GLN A 248 -6.25 18.52 -6.80
CA GLN A 248 -6.99 19.71 -6.36
C GLN A 248 -6.83 19.99 -4.86
N ALA A 249 -6.14 19.11 -4.12
CA ALA A 249 -5.87 19.28 -2.70
C ALA A 249 -4.70 20.25 -2.45
N GLU A 250 -4.66 20.85 -1.25
CA GLU A 250 -3.56 21.69 -0.79
C GLU A 250 -2.35 20.85 -0.35
N CYS A 251 -2.59 19.78 0.38
CA CYS A 251 -1.62 18.79 0.79
C CYS A 251 -2.28 17.43 1.06
N PHE A 252 -1.47 16.40 1.07
CA PHE A 252 -1.86 15.06 1.45
C PHE A 252 -1.45 14.78 2.90
N VAL A 253 -2.35 14.29 3.73
CA VAL A 253 -2.05 13.86 5.09
C VAL A 253 -2.21 12.36 5.22
N TYR A 254 -1.19 11.68 5.75
CA TYR A 254 -1.21 10.24 5.96
C TYR A 254 -0.76 9.91 7.39
N PRO A 255 -1.65 10.11 8.38
CA PRO A 255 -1.32 10.05 9.80
C PRO A 255 -1.27 8.62 10.34
N SER A 256 -1.05 7.62 9.51
CA SER A 256 -1.01 6.22 9.90
C SER A 256 0.03 5.96 10.99
N ARG A 257 -0.36 5.19 12.00
CA ARG A 257 0.53 4.80 13.12
C ARG A 257 1.57 3.77 12.69
N TYR A 258 1.18 2.87 11.80
CA TYR A 258 2.08 1.84 11.28
C TYR A 258 1.64 1.38 9.89
N GLU A 259 2.60 1.27 8.96
CA GLU A 259 2.39 0.79 7.59
C GLU A 259 3.54 -0.13 7.15
N GLY A 260 3.28 -0.97 6.14
CA GLY A 260 4.33 -1.78 5.51
C GLY A 260 5.16 -1.00 4.49
N PHE A 261 4.54 -0.02 3.77
CA PHE A 261 5.27 0.84 2.84
C PHE A 261 4.66 2.25 2.73
N GLY A 262 3.48 2.42 2.18
CA GLY A 262 2.85 3.74 2.02
C GLY A 262 2.64 4.15 0.56
N ILE A 263 2.09 3.27 -0.26
CA ILE A 263 1.75 3.57 -1.66
C ILE A 263 0.98 4.89 -1.80
N PRO A 264 -0.02 5.25 -0.94
CA PRO A 264 -0.72 6.52 -1.05
C PRO A 264 0.16 7.76 -0.92
N VAL A 265 1.29 7.67 -0.22
CA VAL A 265 2.30 8.73 -0.15
C VAL A 265 2.94 8.95 -1.52
N ILE A 266 3.28 7.86 -2.22
CA ILE A 266 3.87 7.93 -3.57
C ILE A 266 2.83 8.43 -4.58
N GLU A 267 1.56 8.02 -4.46
CA GLU A 267 0.44 8.52 -5.29
C GLU A 267 0.29 10.04 -5.15
N ALA A 268 0.35 10.55 -3.92
CA ALA A 268 0.29 11.99 -3.64
C ALA A 268 1.46 12.75 -4.29
N ILE A 269 2.69 12.27 -4.10
CA ILE A 269 3.88 12.88 -4.70
C ILE A 269 3.81 12.85 -6.23
N GLN A 270 3.40 11.72 -6.84
CA GLN A 270 3.21 11.63 -8.28
C GLN A 270 2.13 12.60 -8.79
N SER A 271 1.10 12.85 -7.98
CA SER A 271 0.05 13.84 -8.25
C SER A 271 0.51 15.29 -8.00
N ARG A 272 1.79 15.51 -7.67
CA ARG A 272 2.40 16.82 -7.35
C ARG A 272 1.83 17.44 -6.07
N LEU A 273 1.48 16.63 -5.11
CA LEU A 273 0.93 17.04 -3.83
C LEU A 273 1.98 16.88 -2.72
N PRO A 274 2.30 17.90 -1.93
CA PRO A 274 3.19 17.76 -0.79
C PRO A 274 2.55 16.88 0.27
N VAL A 275 3.37 16.11 0.99
CA VAL A 275 2.92 15.11 1.94
C VAL A 275 3.25 15.51 3.38
N ILE A 276 2.31 15.27 4.26
CA ILE A 276 2.50 15.26 5.72
C ILE A 276 2.15 13.86 6.20
N ALA A 277 3.10 13.17 6.81
CA ALA A 277 2.90 11.82 7.31
C ALA A 277 3.33 11.70 8.78
N CYS A 278 3.05 10.57 9.41
CA CYS A 278 3.55 10.34 10.77
C CYS A 278 4.89 9.61 10.77
N THR A 279 5.69 9.86 11.82
CA THR A 279 6.93 9.13 12.12
C THR A 279 6.66 7.74 12.65
N GLY A 280 7.71 6.93 12.79
CA GLY A 280 7.66 5.66 13.51
C GLY A 280 7.35 4.42 12.67
N SER A 281 7.22 4.55 11.33
CA SER A 281 7.05 3.41 10.43
C SER A 281 7.86 3.58 9.14
N CYS A 282 7.36 3.07 8.01
CA CYS A 282 7.99 3.18 6.69
C CYS A 282 7.65 4.47 5.93
N LEU A 283 6.85 5.38 6.48
CA LEU A 283 6.32 6.52 5.73
C LEU A 283 7.41 7.52 5.34
N GLU A 284 8.44 7.70 6.20
CA GLU A 284 9.63 8.50 5.90
C GLU A 284 10.43 7.90 4.74
N GLU A 285 10.48 6.56 4.67
CA GLU A 285 11.13 5.83 3.59
C GLU A 285 10.35 5.95 2.27
N ALA A 286 9.02 5.94 2.32
CA ALA A 286 8.18 6.11 1.14
C ALA A 286 8.17 7.54 0.60
N GLY A 287 8.13 8.54 1.50
CA GLY A 287 8.01 9.95 1.13
C GLY A 287 9.34 10.67 0.92
N GLY A 288 10.42 10.17 1.53
CA GLY A 288 11.74 10.81 1.49
C GLY A 288 11.89 11.99 2.47
N PRO A 289 13.11 12.53 2.59
CA PRO A 289 13.46 13.48 3.65
C PRO A 289 12.89 14.89 3.48
N ASP A 290 12.35 15.22 2.31
CA ASP A 290 11.86 16.57 2.00
C ASP A 290 10.40 16.81 2.42
N ASN A 291 9.63 15.75 2.70
CA ASN A 291 8.27 15.86 3.20
C ASN A 291 8.23 16.15 4.70
N VAL A 292 7.06 16.43 5.24
CA VAL A 292 6.89 16.80 6.65
C VAL A 292 6.41 15.57 7.44
N TYR A 293 7.05 15.32 8.59
CA TYR A 293 6.72 14.20 9.46
C TYR A 293 6.42 14.69 10.87
N VAL A 294 5.34 14.17 11.46
CA VAL A 294 4.80 14.60 12.75
C VAL A 294 4.55 13.39 13.67
N ASP A 295 4.45 13.66 14.96
CA ASP A 295 4.04 12.63 15.92
C ASP A 295 2.57 12.22 15.68
N PRO A 296 2.23 10.90 15.69
CA PRO A 296 0.88 10.42 15.48
C PRO A 296 -0.13 10.79 16.59
N ASP A 297 0.32 11.34 17.71
CA ASP A 297 -0.51 11.73 18.84
C ASP A 297 -0.60 13.26 19.04
N GLU A 298 0.03 14.07 18.16
CA GLU A 298 0.15 15.53 18.30
C GLU A 298 -0.66 16.30 17.24
N PRO A 299 -1.96 16.58 17.49
CA PRO A 299 -2.81 17.34 16.54
C PRO A 299 -2.31 18.75 16.24
N GLN A 300 -1.62 19.38 17.18
CA GLN A 300 -1.06 20.73 16.99
C GLN A 300 0.12 20.71 16.03
N GLU A 301 0.98 19.69 16.08
CA GLU A 301 2.06 19.50 15.11
C GLU A 301 1.50 19.26 13.72
N MET A 302 0.46 18.42 13.59
CA MET A 302 -0.23 18.20 12.33
C MET A 302 -0.79 19.51 11.77
N ALA A 303 -1.40 20.36 12.61
CA ALA A 303 -1.91 21.66 12.18
C ALA A 303 -0.78 22.62 11.75
N MET A 304 0.35 22.66 12.48
CA MET A 304 1.50 23.46 12.10
C MET A 304 2.11 23.00 10.79
N ALA A 305 2.20 21.69 10.56
CA ALA A 305 2.66 21.10 9.32
C ALA A 305 1.75 21.48 8.14
N ILE A 306 0.42 21.40 8.30
CA ILE A 306 -0.54 21.83 7.28
C ILE A 306 -0.34 23.33 6.97
N LYS A 307 -0.25 24.20 7.98
CA LYS A 307 -0.01 25.65 7.79
C LYS A 307 1.30 25.93 7.05
N SER A 308 2.37 25.22 7.38
CA SER A 308 3.68 25.43 6.74
C SER A 308 3.63 25.22 5.22
N ILE A 309 2.72 24.38 4.75
CA ILE A 309 2.49 24.09 3.33
C ILE A 309 1.46 25.07 2.74
N THR A 310 0.29 25.23 3.40
CA THR A 310 -0.82 26.02 2.85
C THR A 310 -0.54 27.53 2.82
N ASP A 311 0.26 28.00 3.75
CA ASP A 311 0.64 29.42 3.86
C ASP A 311 1.92 29.76 3.07
N ASN A 312 2.64 28.75 2.56
CA ASN A 312 3.88 28.94 1.82
C ASN A 312 3.92 28.09 0.51
N PRO A 313 3.23 28.54 -0.55
CA PRO A 313 3.17 27.81 -1.82
C PRO A 313 4.54 27.58 -2.50
N ASP A 314 5.52 28.45 -2.26
CA ASP A 314 6.88 28.29 -2.81
C ASP A 314 7.60 27.12 -2.15
N ALA A 315 7.54 27.02 -0.83
CA ALA A 315 8.09 25.89 -0.09
C ALA A 315 7.41 24.59 -0.49
N ALA A 316 6.09 24.59 -0.62
CA ALA A 316 5.32 23.45 -1.09
C ALA A 316 5.79 22.95 -2.48
N ARG A 317 6.03 23.86 -3.43
CA ARG A 317 6.58 23.50 -4.77
C ARG A 317 7.98 22.90 -4.70
N GLN A 318 8.83 23.40 -3.81
CA GLN A 318 10.18 22.87 -3.62
C GLN A 318 10.15 21.46 -3.03
N ILE A 319 9.29 21.21 -2.02
CA ILE A 319 9.05 19.88 -1.45
C ILE A 319 8.66 18.92 -2.56
N VAL A 320 7.64 19.26 -3.36
CA VAL A 320 7.15 18.41 -4.46
C VAL A 320 8.27 18.11 -5.47
N THR A 321 9.06 19.09 -5.86
CA THR A 321 10.14 18.91 -6.84
C THR A 321 11.16 17.88 -6.37
N ARG A 322 11.62 18.02 -5.11
CA ARG A 322 12.59 17.10 -4.51
C ARG A 322 12.01 15.72 -4.26
N SER A 323 10.76 15.65 -3.79
CA SER A 323 10.08 14.38 -3.57
C SER A 323 9.83 13.61 -4.86
N LEU A 324 9.52 14.29 -5.98
CA LEU A 324 9.38 13.65 -7.30
C LEU A 324 10.69 13.02 -7.78
N ASP A 325 11.83 13.64 -7.49
CA ASP A 325 13.14 13.04 -7.80
C ASP A 325 13.41 11.83 -6.90
N TYR A 326 13.13 11.95 -5.62
CA TYR A 326 13.32 10.87 -4.65
C TYR A 326 12.54 9.59 -5.02
N ILE A 327 11.26 9.71 -5.40
CA ILE A 327 10.41 8.54 -5.69
C ILE A 327 10.73 7.83 -7.01
N ARG A 328 11.67 8.32 -7.83
CA ARG A 328 12.12 7.61 -9.04
C ARG A 328 12.66 6.21 -8.73
N ARG A 329 13.22 6.02 -7.54
CA ARG A 329 13.70 4.72 -7.06
C ARG A 329 12.60 3.66 -7.01
N PHE A 330 11.33 4.05 -6.93
CA PHE A 330 10.16 3.16 -6.88
C PHE A 330 9.50 2.96 -8.25
N GLU A 331 10.17 3.31 -9.35
CA GLU A 331 9.63 3.11 -10.69
C GLU A 331 9.57 1.63 -11.07
N ASN A 332 8.52 1.27 -11.82
CA ASN A 332 8.22 -0.12 -12.18
C ASN A 332 9.42 -0.87 -12.79
N GLY A 333 10.23 -0.20 -13.63
CA GLY A 333 11.42 -0.80 -14.25
C GLY A 333 12.46 -1.23 -13.21
N ASN A 334 12.74 -0.39 -12.23
CA ASN A 334 13.70 -0.67 -11.17
C ASN A 334 13.21 -1.83 -10.29
N VAL A 335 11.96 -1.75 -9.82
CA VAL A 335 11.34 -2.79 -8.97
C VAL A 335 11.34 -4.16 -9.66
N ALA A 336 10.99 -4.19 -10.95
CA ALA A 336 10.96 -5.44 -11.70
C ALA A 336 12.37 -6.01 -11.92
N GLN A 337 13.38 -5.16 -12.13
CA GLN A 337 14.77 -5.61 -12.26
C GLN A 337 15.31 -6.15 -10.94
N GLU A 338 15.03 -5.50 -9.82
CA GLU A 338 15.38 -5.98 -8.47
C GLU A 338 14.76 -7.35 -8.19
N MET A 339 13.48 -7.53 -8.54
CA MET A 339 12.79 -8.81 -8.40
C MET A 339 13.45 -9.92 -9.22
N LEU A 340 13.83 -9.64 -10.48
CA LEU A 340 14.55 -10.61 -11.31
C LEU A 340 15.93 -10.94 -10.74
N ASN A 341 16.64 -9.97 -10.16
CA ASN A 341 17.91 -10.21 -9.52
C ASN A 341 17.77 -11.17 -8.34
N VAL A 342 16.69 -11.07 -7.56
CA VAL A 342 16.41 -12.05 -6.48
C VAL A 342 16.20 -13.45 -7.06
N TYR A 343 15.41 -13.61 -8.12
CA TYR A 343 15.20 -14.92 -8.74
C TYR A 343 16.50 -15.52 -9.29
N ARG A 344 17.36 -14.71 -9.91
CA ARG A 344 18.64 -15.15 -10.46
C ARG A 344 19.68 -15.50 -9.41
N SER A 345 19.47 -15.10 -8.15
CA SER A 345 20.34 -15.43 -7.02
C SER A 345 20.05 -16.80 -6.39
N LEU A 346 19.06 -17.54 -6.88
CA LEU A 346 18.62 -18.86 -6.40
C LEU A 346 19.19 -19.99 -7.23
#